data_4f8175bbdbdfff0e8cc39a2901f07e7b
#
_entry.id   4f8175bbdbdfff0e8cc39a2901f07e7b
#
_cell.length_a   1.000
_cell.length_b   1.000
_cell.length_c   1.000
_cell.angle_alpha   90.00
_cell.angle_beta   90.00
_cell.angle_gamma   90.00
#
_symmetry.space_group_name_H-M   'P 1'
#
loop_
_entity.id
_entity.type
_entity.pdbx_description
1 polymer ?
#
loop_
_entity_poly.entity_id
_entity_poly.type
_entity_poly.pdbx_seq_one_letter_code
_entity_poly.pdbx_strand_id
1 'polypeptide(L)'
;FTHEEFADRQNRVRQELVKRELDGLLLFKIEDMYWMTGFDSDGFCIFHSMFVGADGQLTHLSRTADLPNLKYSSICDDVRIAPDSANVSWASCIKDMLAAHGMRGKRIGIQVDTMGLTPKVFLEIQASLEGWCELVIAENFIQDQRRVKSPQELTYIKTAGKILDEALETALAEVYVGAFEGDIYGAFYNKLFCLGADLPAHIPPLGCGDSALNVRYTTGRKHLAKNDQITLELGLA
;
A
#
# COMPACT_ATOMS: atom_id res chain seq x y z
N PHE A 1 -3.40 10.35 -10.84
CA PHE A 1 -2.89 9.77 -12.10
C PHE A 1 -3.97 9.80 -13.18
N THR A 2 -3.56 9.84 -14.46
CA THR A 2 -4.49 9.77 -15.60
C THR A 2 -4.93 8.34 -15.89
N HIS A 3 -6.05 8.19 -16.62
CA HIS A 3 -6.49 6.87 -17.08
C HIS A 3 -5.46 6.19 -18.01
N GLU A 4 -4.75 6.97 -18.83
CA GLU A 4 -3.67 6.47 -19.70
C GLU A 4 -2.51 5.90 -18.89
N GLU A 5 -2.12 6.56 -17.79
CA GLU A 5 -1.08 6.06 -16.89
C GLU A 5 -1.47 4.73 -16.27
N PHE A 6 -2.70 4.58 -15.81
CA PHE A 6 -3.19 3.28 -15.29
C PHE A 6 -3.26 2.23 -16.39
N ALA A 7 -3.71 2.58 -17.58
CA ALA A 7 -3.74 1.65 -18.72
C ALA A 7 -2.33 1.14 -19.09
N ASP A 8 -1.32 2.01 -19.09
CA ASP A 8 0.07 1.64 -19.33
C ASP A 8 0.61 0.69 -18.25
N ARG A 9 0.31 0.95 -16.98
CA ARG A 9 0.69 0.10 -15.86
C ARG A 9 0.07 -1.28 -15.97
N GLN A 10 -1.23 -1.35 -16.25
CA GLN A 10 -1.97 -2.60 -16.46
C GLN A 10 -1.42 -3.37 -17.67
N ASN A 11 -1.11 -2.70 -18.77
CA ASN A 11 -0.51 -3.34 -19.95
C ASN A 11 0.85 -3.95 -19.64
N ARG A 12 1.72 -3.27 -18.89
CA ARG A 12 3.01 -3.82 -18.47
C ARG A 12 2.84 -5.07 -17.61
N VAL A 13 1.87 -5.07 -16.69
CA VAL A 13 1.55 -6.25 -15.86
C VAL A 13 1.07 -7.42 -16.74
N ARG A 14 0.19 -7.17 -17.72
CA ARG A 14 -0.27 -8.19 -18.66
C ARG A 14 0.86 -8.79 -19.49
N GLN A 15 1.77 -7.96 -20.00
CA GLN A 15 2.94 -8.42 -20.74
C GLN A 15 3.83 -9.32 -19.88
N GLU A 16 4.03 -8.96 -18.60
CA GLU A 16 4.82 -9.76 -17.68
C GLU A 16 4.11 -11.07 -17.30
N LEU A 17 2.77 -11.10 -17.20
CA LEU A 17 1.99 -12.34 -17.04
C LEU A 17 2.23 -13.29 -18.19
N VAL A 18 2.10 -12.81 -19.43
CA VAL A 18 2.35 -13.62 -20.64
C VAL A 18 3.79 -14.15 -20.65
N LYS A 19 4.76 -13.31 -20.32
CA LYS A 19 6.18 -13.68 -20.29
C LYS A 19 6.50 -14.75 -19.24
N ARG A 20 5.81 -14.74 -18.09
CA ARG A 20 5.94 -15.76 -17.03
C ARG A 20 5.00 -16.96 -17.22
N GLU A 21 4.28 -17.02 -18.34
CA GLU A 21 3.30 -18.06 -18.63
C GLU A 21 2.24 -18.21 -17.54
N LEU A 22 1.74 -17.07 -17.02
CA LEU A 22 0.67 -17.00 -16.04
C LEU A 22 -0.62 -16.52 -16.70
N ASP A 23 -1.73 -17.19 -16.42
CA ASP A 23 -3.06 -16.79 -16.90
C ASP A 23 -3.66 -15.64 -16.07
N GLY A 24 -3.17 -15.43 -14.85
CA GLY A 24 -3.57 -14.34 -13.99
C GLY A 24 -2.70 -14.20 -12.75
N LEU A 25 -2.96 -13.15 -11.97
CA LEU A 25 -2.25 -12.80 -10.75
C LEU A 25 -3.24 -12.42 -9.66
N LEU A 26 -3.04 -12.96 -8.46
CA LEU A 26 -3.70 -12.53 -7.22
C LEU A 26 -2.77 -11.61 -6.44
N LEU A 27 -3.20 -10.37 -6.24
CA LEU A 27 -2.53 -9.34 -5.46
C LEU A 27 -3.23 -9.20 -4.09
N PHE A 28 -2.43 -8.91 -3.05
CA PHE A 28 -2.90 -8.67 -1.69
C PHE A 28 -2.25 -7.43 -1.07
N LYS A 29 -1.30 -6.82 -1.76
CA LYS A 29 -0.60 -5.62 -1.31
C LYS A 29 -1.34 -4.38 -1.78
N ILE A 30 -1.76 -3.56 -0.82
CA ILE A 30 -2.62 -2.40 -1.09
C ILE A 30 -1.90 -1.35 -1.96
N GLU A 31 -0.60 -1.17 -1.77
CA GLU A 31 0.21 -0.24 -2.57
C GLU A 31 0.32 -0.67 -4.03
N ASP A 32 0.22 -1.98 -4.31
CA ASP A 32 0.21 -2.49 -5.67
C ASP A 32 -1.18 -2.31 -6.31
N MET A 33 -2.25 -2.46 -5.51
CA MET A 33 -3.62 -2.15 -5.95
C MET A 33 -3.79 -0.65 -6.23
N TYR A 34 -3.23 0.22 -5.37
CA TYR A 34 -3.19 1.67 -5.63
C TYR A 34 -2.47 1.98 -6.94
N TRP A 35 -1.30 1.40 -7.16
CA TRP A 35 -0.53 1.61 -8.38
C TRP A 35 -1.28 1.13 -9.63
N MET A 36 -2.05 0.04 -9.53
CA MET A 36 -2.83 -0.53 -10.62
C MET A 36 -4.11 0.24 -10.94
N THR A 37 -4.77 0.81 -9.94
CA THR A 37 -6.16 1.28 -10.07
C THR A 37 -6.46 2.60 -9.37
N GLY A 38 -5.55 3.14 -8.58
CA GLY A 38 -5.80 4.29 -7.73
C GLY A 38 -6.57 3.99 -6.45
N PHE A 39 -6.85 2.71 -6.13
CA PHE A 39 -7.52 2.36 -4.88
C PHE A 39 -6.74 2.85 -3.67
N ASP A 40 -7.23 3.91 -3.04
CA ASP A 40 -6.58 4.60 -1.93
C ASP A 40 -7.18 4.15 -0.58
N SER A 41 -6.33 3.61 0.27
CA SER A 41 -6.70 3.12 1.59
C SER A 41 -5.45 2.95 2.47
N ASP A 42 -5.60 3.17 3.76
CA ASP A 42 -4.58 2.88 4.78
C ASP A 42 -4.66 1.43 5.32
N GLY A 43 -5.54 0.62 4.75
CA GLY A 43 -5.84 -0.74 5.18
C GLY A 43 -4.77 -1.79 4.84
N PHE A 44 -3.48 -1.48 4.93
CA PHE A 44 -2.37 -2.36 4.53
C PHE A 44 -2.32 -3.72 5.27
N CYS A 45 -2.90 -3.82 6.46
CA CYS A 45 -3.01 -5.06 7.24
C CYS A 45 -4.40 -5.70 7.17
N ILE A 46 -5.30 -5.14 6.37
CA ILE A 46 -6.65 -5.63 6.16
C ILE A 46 -6.68 -6.48 4.89
N PHE A 47 -7.50 -7.53 4.90
CA PHE A 47 -7.62 -8.38 3.74
C PHE A 47 -8.31 -7.65 2.58
N HIS A 48 -7.56 -7.49 1.50
CA HIS A 48 -8.02 -7.15 0.16
C HIS A 48 -7.43 -8.14 -0.83
N SER A 49 -8.09 -8.41 -1.92
CA SER A 49 -7.51 -9.16 -3.03
C SER A 49 -7.90 -8.53 -4.35
N MET A 50 -6.95 -8.47 -5.27
CA MET A 50 -7.21 -8.06 -6.64
C MET A 50 -6.77 -9.17 -7.58
N PHE A 51 -7.66 -9.56 -8.47
CA PHE A 51 -7.31 -10.45 -9.59
C PHE A 51 -7.00 -9.62 -10.82
N VAL A 52 -5.92 -9.98 -11.50
CA VAL A 52 -5.49 -9.40 -12.78
C VAL A 52 -5.32 -10.53 -13.78
N GLY A 53 -6.19 -10.60 -14.79
CA GLY A 53 -6.11 -11.59 -15.87
C GLY A 53 -5.11 -11.21 -16.95
N ALA A 54 -4.45 -12.19 -17.55
CA ALA A 54 -3.61 -11.97 -18.74
C ALA A 54 -4.41 -11.43 -19.93
N ASP A 55 -5.72 -11.66 -19.96
CA ASP A 55 -6.67 -11.12 -20.94
C ASP A 55 -7.09 -9.66 -20.66
N GLY A 56 -6.67 -9.09 -19.53
CA GLY A 56 -6.96 -7.73 -19.10
C GLY A 56 -8.15 -7.59 -18.18
N GLN A 57 -8.79 -8.68 -17.77
CA GLN A 57 -9.81 -8.62 -16.73
C GLN A 57 -9.21 -8.20 -15.39
N LEU A 58 -9.93 -7.35 -14.68
CA LEU A 58 -9.53 -6.82 -13.38
C LEU A 58 -10.70 -6.87 -12.42
N THR A 59 -10.52 -7.50 -11.26
CA THR A 59 -11.55 -7.60 -10.22
C THR A 59 -10.96 -7.31 -8.86
N HIS A 60 -11.61 -6.43 -8.09
CA HIS A 60 -11.24 -6.17 -6.71
C HIS A 60 -12.22 -6.87 -5.77
N LEU A 61 -11.70 -7.74 -4.90
CA LEU A 61 -12.45 -8.39 -3.83
C LEU A 61 -12.11 -7.73 -2.50
N SER A 62 -13.11 -7.19 -1.81
CA SER A 62 -12.92 -6.46 -0.55
C SER A 62 -14.07 -6.73 0.43
N ARG A 63 -14.09 -5.99 1.53
CA ARG A 63 -15.14 -6.01 2.54
C ARG A 63 -16.17 -4.91 2.29
N THR A 64 -17.32 -5.03 2.93
CA THR A 64 -18.40 -4.02 2.83
C THR A 64 -17.92 -2.63 3.27
N ALA A 65 -17.10 -2.56 4.31
CA ALA A 65 -16.62 -1.29 4.86
C ALA A 65 -15.75 -0.49 3.86
N ASP A 66 -15.04 -1.17 2.95
CA ASP A 66 -14.10 -0.55 2.02
C ASP A 66 -14.76 -0.15 0.68
N LEU A 67 -16.03 -0.50 0.48
CA LEU A 67 -16.77 -0.17 -0.76
C LEU A 67 -16.83 1.33 -1.08
N PRO A 68 -17.03 2.25 -0.12
CA PRO A 68 -16.97 3.68 -0.40
C PRO A 68 -15.63 4.13 -0.96
N ASN A 69 -14.51 3.66 -0.37
CA ASN A 69 -13.16 4.00 -0.83
C ASN A 69 -12.91 3.48 -2.25
N LEU A 70 -13.32 2.25 -2.54
CA LEU A 70 -13.23 1.66 -3.88
C LEU A 70 -13.98 2.49 -4.93
N LYS A 71 -15.20 2.91 -4.60
CA LYS A 71 -16.02 3.74 -5.51
C LYS A 71 -15.47 5.15 -5.69
N TYR A 72 -14.80 5.69 -4.69
CA TYR A 72 -14.27 7.05 -4.69
C TYR A 72 -12.96 7.17 -5.45
N SER A 73 -12.04 6.22 -5.26
CA SER A 73 -10.65 6.35 -5.72
C SER A 73 -10.23 5.37 -6.81
N SER A 74 -10.87 4.18 -6.90
CA SER A 74 -10.46 3.14 -7.85
C SER A 74 -11.10 3.28 -9.22
N ILE A 75 -10.34 2.99 -10.26
CA ILE A 75 -10.85 2.83 -11.65
C ILE A 75 -11.28 1.38 -11.97
N CYS A 76 -11.28 0.49 -10.98
CA CYS A 76 -11.71 -0.90 -11.17
C CYS A 76 -13.24 -0.98 -11.12
N ASP A 77 -13.87 -1.39 -12.22
CA ASP A 77 -15.33 -1.48 -12.33
C ASP A 77 -15.90 -2.77 -11.69
N ASP A 78 -15.19 -3.91 -11.81
CA ASP A 78 -15.63 -5.18 -11.18
C ASP A 78 -15.17 -5.21 -9.72
N VAL A 79 -16.07 -4.80 -8.83
CA VAL A 79 -15.86 -4.82 -7.38
C VAL A 79 -16.77 -5.86 -6.75
N ARG A 80 -16.17 -6.83 -6.06
CA ARG A 80 -16.87 -7.89 -5.34
C ARG A 80 -16.70 -7.70 -3.84
N ILE A 81 -17.79 -7.89 -3.11
CA ILE A 81 -17.81 -7.69 -1.67
C ILE A 81 -18.03 -9.02 -0.98
N ALA A 82 -17.06 -9.42 -0.17
CA ALA A 82 -17.26 -10.48 0.79
C ALA A 82 -18.00 -9.92 2.01
N PRO A 83 -19.09 -10.55 2.46
CA PRO A 83 -19.84 -10.09 3.62
C PRO A 83 -18.96 -10.11 4.89
N ASP A 84 -19.10 -9.09 5.73
CA ASP A 84 -18.46 -9.03 7.04
C ASP A 84 -19.18 -10.00 8.01
N SER A 85 -18.87 -11.27 7.91
CA SER A 85 -19.45 -12.35 8.71
C SER A 85 -18.37 -13.31 9.17
N ALA A 86 -18.47 -13.78 10.40
CA ALA A 86 -17.54 -14.76 10.98
C ALA A 86 -17.46 -16.09 10.19
N ASN A 87 -18.45 -16.37 9.37
CA ASN A 87 -18.57 -17.62 8.59
C ASN A 87 -18.09 -17.45 7.13
N VAL A 88 -17.62 -16.26 6.73
CA VAL A 88 -17.12 -16.05 5.37
C VAL A 88 -15.70 -16.56 5.25
N SER A 89 -15.48 -17.45 4.29
CA SER A 89 -14.14 -17.91 3.89
C SER A 89 -13.62 -17.04 2.76
N TRP A 90 -12.54 -16.31 3.00
CA TRP A 90 -11.82 -15.56 1.96
C TRP A 90 -11.36 -16.47 0.83
N ALA A 91 -10.94 -17.68 1.16
CA ALA A 91 -10.54 -18.68 0.17
C ALA A 91 -11.70 -19.08 -0.76
N SER A 92 -12.93 -19.21 -0.23
CA SER A 92 -14.11 -19.44 -1.06
C SER A 92 -14.41 -18.26 -1.97
N CYS A 93 -14.41 -17.04 -1.44
CA CYS A 93 -14.63 -15.83 -2.24
C CYS A 93 -13.62 -15.67 -3.37
N ILE A 94 -12.33 -15.98 -3.12
CA ILE A 94 -11.29 -15.97 -4.14
C ILE A 94 -11.56 -17.05 -5.20
N LYS A 95 -11.88 -18.27 -4.77
CA LYS A 95 -12.19 -19.35 -5.71
C LYS A 95 -13.39 -19.03 -6.60
N ASP A 96 -14.45 -18.44 -6.03
CA ASP A 96 -15.62 -18.00 -6.78
C ASP A 96 -15.28 -16.87 -7.76
N MET A 97 -14.44 -15.94 -7.35
CA MET A 97 -13.92 -14.88 -8.22
C MET A 97 -13.12 -15.48 -9.40
N LEU A 98 -12.17 -16.37 -9.12
CA LEU A 98 -11.38 -17.06 -10.14
C LEU A 98 -12.24 -17.93 -11.06
N ALA A 99 -13.27 -18.60 -10.53
CA ALA A 99 -14.20 -19.41 -11.29
C ALA A 99 -15.01 -18.58 -12.29
N ALA A 100 -15.44 -17.39 -11.88
CA ALA A 100 -16.15 -16.45 -12.77
C ALA A 100 -15.26 -15.97 -13.93
N HIS A 101 -13.95 -15.94 -13.74
CA HIS A 101 -12.97 -15.61 -14.79
C HIS A 101 -12.48 -16.85 -15.57
N GLY A 102 -13.05 -18.04 -15.35
CA GLY A 102 -12.66 -19.24 -16.08
C GLY A 102 -11.27 -19.79 -15.75
N MET A 103 -10.77 -19.51 -14.55
CA MET A 103 -9.38 -19.84 -14.15
C MET A 103 -9.19 -21.30 -13.71
N ARG A 104 -10.19 -22.18 -13.87
CA ARG A 104 -10.03 -23.59 -13.57
C ARG A 104 -9.01 -24.25 -14.52
N GLY A 105 -8.07 -24.99 -13.95
CA GLY A 105 -6.99 -25.65 -14.70
C GLY A 105 -5.92 -24.69 -15.23
N LYS A 106 -5.99 -23.42 -14.84
CA LYS A 106 -5.09 -22.35 -15.25
C LYS A 106 -3.93 -22.17 -14.25
N ARG A 107 -2.94 -21.41 -14.65
CA ARG A 107 -1.73 -21.13 -13.89
C ARG A 107 -1.79 -19.71 -13.34
N ILE A 108 -1.95 -19.58 -12.03
CA ILE A 108 -2.23 -18.32 -11.34
C ILE A 108 -1.05 -17.92 -10.44
N GLY A 109 -0.50 -16.73 -10.68
CA GLY A 109 0.45 -16.12 -9.77
C GLY A 109 -0.23 -15.68 -8.47
N ILE A 110 0.43 -15.85 -7.33
CA ILE A 110 -0.04 -15.33 -6.04
C ILE A 110 1.07 -14.54 -5.35
N GLN A 111 0.73 -13.33 -4.91
CA GLN A 111 1.60 -12.49 -4.11
C GLN A 111 1.49 -12.91 -2.63
N VAL A 112 2.64 -13.25 -2.01
CA VAL A 112 2.66 -13.73 -0.62
C VAL A 112 3.46 -12.81 0.32
N ASP A 113 4.31 -11.95 -0.22
CA ASP A 113 5.11 -11.00 0.56
C ASP A 113 4.32 -9.70 0.85
N THR A 114 3.35 -9.81 1.76
CA THR A 114 2.48 -8.71 2.14
C THR A 114 1.83 -8.93 3.51
N MET A 115 1.59 -7.86 4.24
CA MET A 115 0.84 -7.89 5.51
C MET A 115 -0.66 -8.10 5.31
N GLY A 116 -1.19 -7.83 4.12
CA GLY A 116 -2.60 -8.05 3.77
C GLY A 116 -2.98 -9.53 3.63
N LEU A 117 -2.00 -10.43 3.52
CA LEU A 117 -2.22 -11.87 3.41
C LEU A 117 -1.57 -12.60 4.58
N THR A 118 -2.35 -13.00 5.57
CA THR A 118 -1.80 -13.78 6.69
C THR A 118 -1.46 -15.21 6.26
N PRO A 119 -0.49 -15.89 6.91
CA PRO A 119 -0.17 -17.29 6.61
C PRO A 119 -1.39 -18.21 6.71
N LYS A 120 -2.29 -17.98 7.66
CA LYS A 120 -3.54 -18.74 7.81
C LYS A 120 -4.38 -18.65 6.55
N VAL A 121 -4.66 -17.43 6.08
CA VAL A 121 -5.50 -17.19 4.89
C VAL A 121 -4.82 -17.75 3.63
N PHE A 122 -3.50 -17.61 3.51
CA PHE A 122 -2.75 -18.21 2.39
C PHE A 122 -2.91 -19.73 2.35
N LEU A 123 -2.78 -20.43 3.48
CA LEU A 123 -2.96 -21.89 3.55
C LEU A 123 -4.39 -22.31 3.20
N GLU A 124 -5.40 -21.53 3.64
CA GLU A 124 -6.81 -21.78 3.28
C GLU A 124 -7.04 -21.61 1.78
N ILE A 125 -6.46 -20.56 1.16
CA ILE A 125 -6.52 -20.34 -0.30
C ILE A 125 -5.84 -21.49 -1.04
N GLN A 126 -4.64 -21.87 -0.64
CA GLN A 126 -3.87 -22.96 -1.24
C GLN A 126 -4.67 -24.29 -1.19
N ALA A 127 -5.22 -24.64 -0.03
CA ALA A 127 -6.03 -25.84 0.13
C ALA A 127 -7.31 -25.80 -0.71
N SER A 128 -7.98 -24.64 -0.80
CA SER A 128 -9.19 -24.48 -1.60
C SER A 128 -8.95 -24.61 -3.10
N LEU A 129 -7.77 -24.26 -3.57
CA LEU A 129 -7.39 -24.27 -4.99
C LEU A 129 -6.60 -25.52 -5.40
N GLU A 130 -6.24 -26.40 -4.47
CA GLU A 130 -5.54 -27.64 -4.73
C GLU A 130 -6.33 -28.51 -5.74
N GLY A 131 -5.67 -28.95 -6.81
CA GLY A 131 -6.28 -29.71 -7.90
C GLY A 131 -7.33 -28.95 -8.73
N TRP A 132 -7.58 -27.66 -8.40
CA TRP A 132 -8.51 -26.81 -9.14
C TRP A 132 -7.79 -25.88 -10.14
N CYS A 133 -6.67 -25.29 -9.74
CA CYS A 133 -5.73 -24.55 -10.58
C CYS A 133 -4.29 -24.74 -10.07
N GLU A 134 -3.31 -24.30 -10.84
CA GLU A 134 -1.91 -24.27 -10.40
C GLU A 134 -1.62 -22.90 -9.77
N LEU A 135 -1.25 -22.88 -8.47
CA LEU A 135 -0.78 -21.68 -7.80
C LEU A 135 0.75 -21.58 -7.87
N VAL A 136 1.25 -20.44 -8.33
CA VAL A 136 2.68 -20.11 -8.45
C VAL A 136 2.99 -18.87 -7.62
N ILE A 137 3.95 -18.94 -6.71
CA ILE A 137 4.40 -17.76 -5.96
C ILE A 137 5.01 -16.75 -6.93
N ALA A 138 4.45 -15.56 -6.98
CA ALA A 138 4.85 -14.48 -7.89
C ALA A 138 5.58 -13.37 -7.11
N GLU A 139 6.84 -13.66 -6.74
CA GLU A 139 7.67 -12.70 -6.01
C GLU A 139 8.01 -11.47 -6.86
N ASN A 140 8.01 -10.31 -6.21
CA ASN A 140 8.44 -9.01 -6.76
C ASN A 140 7.72 -8.60 -8.07
N PHE A 141 6.59 -9.21 -8.40
CA PHE A 141 5.96 -9.06 -9.71
C PHE A 141 5.61 -7.59 -10.03
N ILE A 142 4.89 -6.93 -9.14
CA ILE A 142 4.53 -5.51 -9.29
C ILE A 142 5.68 -4.61 -8.83
N GLN A 143 6.43 -4.99 -7.80
CA GLN A 143 7.56 -4.22 -7.29
C GLN A 143 8.60 -3.94 -8.38
N ASP A 144 8.91 -4.91 -9.24
CA ASP A 144 9.84 -4.72 -10.34
C ASP A 144 9.30 -3.72 -11.38
N GLN A 145 7.98 -3.72 -11.63
CA GLN A 145 7.33 -2.74 -12.50
C GLN A 145 7.37 -1.31 -11.94
N ARG A 146 7.32 -1.16 -10.60
CA ARG A 146 7.34 0.11 -9.88
C ARG A 146 8.74 0.69 -9.69
N ARG A 147 9.81 -0.06 -9.97
CA ARG A 147 11.21 0.39 -9.74
C ARG A 147 11.58 1.60 -10.58
N VAL A 148 11.17 1.62 -11.85
CA VAL A 148 11.38 2.77 -12.74
C VAL A 148 10.13 3.64 -12.73
N LYS A 149 10.30 4.89 -12.25
CA LYS A 149 9.19 5.83 -12.08
C LYS A 149 8.78 6.47 -13.40
N SER A 150 7.48 6.62 -13.61
CA SER A 150 6.93 7.35 -14.73
C SER A 150 7.17 8.88 -14.60
N PRO A 151 7.00 9.66 -15.67
CA PRO A 151 7.05 11.12 -15.59
C PRO A 151 6.01 11.70 -14.61
N GLN A 152 4.80 11.13 -14.52
CA GLN A 152 3.79 11.55 -13.55
C GLN A 152 4.23 11.24 -12.12
N GLU A 153 4.70 10.02 -11.84
CA GLU A 153 5.23 9.65 -10.53
C GLU A 153 6.37 10.57 -10.10
N LEU A 154 7.30 10.91 -11.01
CA LEU A 154 8.39 11.85 -10.72
C LEU A 154 7.88 13.25 -10.40
N THR A 155 6.78 13.68 -10.99
CA THR A 155 6.16 14.98 -10.69
C THR A 155 5.61 14.99 -9.27
N TYR A 156 4.87 13.95 -8.87
CA TYR A 156 4.36 13.81 -7.50
C TYR A 156 5.49 13.70 -6.48
N ILE A 157 6.52 12.90 -6.73
CA ILE A 157 7.68 12.75 -5.84
C ILE A 157 8.39 14.10 -5.63
N LYS A 158 8.57 14.90 -6.69
CA LYS A 158 9.18 16.23 -6.57
C LYS A 158 8.32 17.21 -5.79
N THR A 159 7.01 17.15 -5.96
CA THR A 159 6.06 17.97 -5.19
C THR A 159 6.08 17.58 -3.73
N ALA A 160 6.01 16.28 -3.44
CA ALA A 160 6.13 15.73 -2.09
C ALA A 160 7.44 16.16 -1.40
N GLY A 161 8.57 16.11 -2.12
CA GLY A 161 9.86 16.57 -1.60
C GLY A 161 9.85 18.05 -1.19
N LYS A 162 9.25 18.94 -1.97
CA LYS A 162 9.12 20.37 -1.62
C LYS A 162 8.27 20.59 -0.37
N ILE A 163 7.13 19.88 -0.27
CA ILE A 163 6.27 19.96 0.91
C ILE A 163 7.02 19.48 2.14
N LEU A 164 7.77 18.39 2.00
CA LEU A 164 8.55 17.81 3.09
C LEU A 164 9.64 18.77 3.57
N ASP A 165 10.35 19.43 2.66
CA ASP A 165 11.38 20.42 2.99
C ASP A 165 10.78 21.58 3.80
N GLU A 166 9.64 22.15 3.37
CA GLU A 166 8.96 23.22 4.09
C GLU A 166 8.45 22.77 5.48
N ALA A 167 7.94 21.55 5.59
CA ALA A 167 7.48 21.01 6.86
C ALA A 167 8.65 20.73 7.82
N LEU A 168 9.77 20.25 7.29
CA LEU A 168 11.02 20.07 8.05
C LEU A 168 11.56 21.40 8.58
N GLU A 169 11.65 22.44 7.73
CA GLU A 169 12.09 23.78 8.17
C GLU A 169 11.21 24.32 9.30
N THR A 170 9.89 24.12 9.20
CA THR A 170 8.94 24.53 10.24
C THR A 170 9.17 23.77 11.55
N ALA A 171 9.41 22.46 11.48
CA ALA A 171 9.75 21.66 12.67
C ALA A 171 11.08 22.07 13.30
N LEU A 172 12.10 22.33 12.47
CA LEU A 172 13.44 22.76 12.95
C LEU A 172 13.43 24.14 13.61
N ALA A 173 12.51 25.03 13.24
CA ALA A 173 12.33 26.31 13.89
C ALA A 173 11.88 26.19 15.36
N GLU A 174 11.23 25.09 15.72
CA GLU A 174 10.80 24.77 17.09
C GLU A 174 11.92 24.08 17.92
N VAL A 175 13.11 23.88 17.37
CA VAL A 175 14.23 23.21 18.04
C VAL A 175 15.08 24.21 18.82
N TYR A 176 14.92 24.25 20.13
CA TYR A 176 15.73 25.07 21.05
C TYR A 176 15.85 24.37 22.41
N VAL A 177 16.78 24.81 23.25
CA VAL A 177 16.95 24.26 24.60
C VAL A 177 15.70 24.52 25.42
N GLY A 178 15.07 23.47 25.92
CA GLY A 178 13.79 23.52 26.63
C GLY A 178 12.57 23.26 25.76
N ALA A 179 12.71 23.17 24.42
CA ALA A 179 11.60 22.83 23.54
C ALA A 179 11.01 21.45 23.89
N PHE A 180 9.69 21.32 23.82
CA PHE A 180 9.02 20.05 24.01
C PHE A 180 8.98 19.26 22.68
N GLU A 181 9.34 17.98 22.70
CA GLU A 181 9.36 17.13 21.52
C GLU A 181 8.01 17.15 20.76
N GLY A 182 6.90 17.18 21.50
CA GLY A 182 5.57 17.21 20.93
C GLY A 182 5.26 18.46 20.12
N ASP A 183 5.84 19.61 20.49
CA ASP A 183 5.64 20.87 19.76
C ASP A 183 6.36 20.81 18.40
N ILE A 184 7.56 20.26 18.36
CA ILE A 184 8.34 20.04 17.13
C ILE A 184 7.56 19.13 16.16
N TYR A 185 7.02 18.04 16.70
CA TYR A 185 6.24 17.09 15.94
C TYR A 185 4.89 17.68 15.46
N GLY A 186 4.24 18.45 16.34
CA GLY A 186 3.02 19.17 16.03
C GLY A 186 3.21 20.20 14.91
N ALA A 187 4.32 20.95 14.98
CA ALA A 187 4.67 21.94 13.94
C ALA A 187 4.88 21.29 12.56
N PHE A 188 5.57 20.14 12.52
CA PHE A 188 5.73 19.35 11.31
C PHE A 188 4.39 18.96 10.71
N TYR A 189 3.54 18.26 11.44
CA TYR A 189 2.26 17.78 10.94
C TYR A 189 1.31 18.90 10.58
N ASN A 190 1.26 19.97 11.37
CA ASN A 190 0.45 21.13 11.06
C ASN A 190 0.85 21.72 9.71
N LYS A 191 2.14 21.94 9.46
CA LYS A 191 2.62 22.46 8.18
C LYS A 191 2.33 21.49 7.03
N LEU A 192 2.53 20.20 7.22
CA LEU A 192 2.29 19.16 6.24
C LEU A 192 0.82 19.17 5.76
N PHE A 193 -0.14 19.17 6.69
CA PHE A 193 -1.57 19.22 6.36
C PHE A 193 -2.01 20.56 5.77
N CYS A 194 -1.43 21.68 6.24
CA CYS A 194 -1.69 23.00 5.63
C CYS A 194 -1.26 23.09 4.17
N LEU A 195 -0.28 22.28 3.75
CA LEU A 195 0.19 22.19 2.36
C LEU A 195 -0.57 21.12 1.55
N GLY A 196 -1.55 20.43 2.14
CA GLY A 196 -2.42 19.47 1.47
C GLY A 196 -1.80 18.09 1.26
N ALA A 197 -0.80 17.72 2.05
CA ALA A 197 -0.24 16.38 2.04
C ALA A 197 -0.99 15.45 3.01
N ASP A 198 -0.85 14.15 2.79
CA ASP A 198 -1.41 13.11 3.63
C ASP A 198 -0.39 12.56 4.63
N LEU A 199 -0.90 11.74 5.57
CA LEU A 199 -0.06 11.05 6.55
C LEU A 199 0.93 10.11 5.85
N PRO A 200 2.18 10.03 6.34
CA PRO A 200 3.14 9.07 5.82
C PRO A 200 2.69 7.63 6.07
N ALA A 201 3.19 6.72 5.24
CA ALA A 201 2.89 5.28 5.33
C ALA A 201 3.31 4.63 6.65
N HIS A 202 4.18 5.25 7.43
CA HIS A 202 4.55 4.82 8.78
C HIS A 202 4.65 6.04 9.70
N ILE A 203 4.55 5.83 11.01
CA ILE A 203 4.71 6.90 11.99
C ILE A 203 6.18 7.31 12.04
N PRO A 204 6.53 8.55 11.66
CA PRO A 204 7.92 9.01 11.66
C PRO A 204 8.48 9.06 13.09
N PRO A 205 9.67 8.48 13.35
CA PRO A 205 10.32 8.60 14.64
C PRO A 205 10.83 10.02 14.90
N LEU A 206 10.64 10.47 16.15
CA LEU A 206 11.25 11.67 16.69
C LEU A 206 11.70 11.37 18.12
N GLY A 207 12.96 11.66 18.42
CA GLY A 207 13.50 11.51 19.77
C GLY A 207 14.66 12.45 20.04
N CYS A 208 14.85 12.86 21.30
CA CYS A 208 15.95 13.69 21.75
C CYS A 208 16.77 13.05 22.89
N GLY A 209 18.03 13.46 23.04
CA GLY A 209 18.96 12.91 24.01
C GLY A 209 19.09 11.40 23.88
N ASP A 210 18.95 10.64 24.97
CA ASP A 210 19.05 9.17 24.96
C ASP A 210 18.03 8.49 24.04
N SER A 211 16.86 9.10 23.82
CA SER A 211 15.85 8.54 22.92
C SER A 211 16.12 8.79 21.44
N ALA A 212 17.07 9.67 21.10
CA ALA A 212 17.47 9.92 19.72
C ALA A 212 18.08 8.68 19.03
N LEU A 213 18.53 7.70 19.80
CA LEU A 213 19.06 6.44 19.26
C LEU A 213 17.99 5.36 19.03
N ASN A 214 16.76 5.62 19.42
CA ASN A 214 15.67 4.65 19.34
C ASN A 214 14.96 4.74 18.00
N VAL A 215 15.29 3.86 17.05
CA VAL A 215 14.80 3.85 15.66
C VAL A 215 13.28 3.73 15.51
N ARG A 216 12.56 3.30 16.55
CA ARG A 216 11.10 3.10 16.55
C ARG A 216 10.40 3.97 17.58
N TYR A 217 11.10 4.98 18.09
CA TYR A 217 10.56 5.89 19.09
C TYR A 217 9.77 7.00 18.40
N THR A 218 8.52 7.08 18.71
CA THR A 218 7.68 8.23 18.39
C THR A 218 7.78 9.23 19.51
N THR A 219 7.31 10.43 19.32
CA THR A 219 7.55 11.50 20.27
C THR A 219 7.37 11.06 21.72
N GLY A 220 8.35 11.41 22.54
CA GLY A 220 8.30 11.22 23.98
C GLY A 220 7.57 12.35 24.69
N ARG A 221 7.91 12.49 25.96
CA ARG A 221 7.42 13.56 26.82
C ARG A 221 8.58 14.34 27.39
N LYS A 222 9.60 14.56 26.55
CA LYS A 222 10.86 15.18 26.95
C LYS A 222 10.94 16.62 26.48
N HIS A 223 11.71 17.40 27.18
CA HIS A 223 12.18 18.70 26.77
C HIS A 223 13.66 18.60 26.41
N LEU A 224 14.06 19.27 25.35
CA LEU A 224 15.44 19.27 24.87
C LEU A 224 16.37 19.93 25.90
N ALA A 225 17.42 19.20 26.29
CA ALA A 225 18.50 19.74 27.08
C ALA A 225 19.62 20.33 26.21
N LYS A 226 20.54 21.07 26.85
CA LYS A 226 21.70 21.59 26.14
C LYS A 226 22.59 20.42 25.64
N ASN A 227 22.97 20.45 24.39
CA ASN A 227 23.77 19.44 23.70
C ASN A 227 23.04 18.10 23.45
N ASP A 228 21.74 18.03 23.59
CA ASP A 228 20.99 16.85 23.14
C ASP A 228 21.11 16.70 21.62
N GLN A 229 21.28 15.46 21.20
CA GLN A 229 21.04 15.08 19.82
C GLN A 229 19.54 14.94 19.59
N ILE A 230 19.05 15.37 18.44
CA ILE A 230 17.70 15.09 17.98
C ILE A 230 17.73 14.21 16.73
N THR A 231 16.89 13.21 16.68
CA THR A 231 16.63 12.41 15.48
C THR A 231 15.22 12.67 14.99
N LEU A 232 15.11 13.08 13.73
CA LEU A 232 13.87 13.29 13.01
C LEU A 232 13.93 12.42 11.75
N GLU A 233 13.00 11.48 11.63
CA GLU A 233 12.74 10.80 10.37
C GLU A 233 11.37 11.25 9.89
N LEU A 234 11.29 11.82 8.71
CA LEU A 234 10.10 12.48 8.21
C LEU A 234 9.67 11.89 6.88
N GLY A 235 8.37 11.85 6.65
CA GLY A 235 7.79 11.37 5.41
C GLY A 235 6.40 11.95 5.19
N LEU A 236 5.89 11.83 3.97
CA LEU A 236 4.52 12.13 3.60
C LEU A 236 4.04 11.19 2.49
N ALA A 237 2.72 11.07 2.33
CA ALA A 237 2.06 10.41 1.22
C ALA A 237 1.36 11.42 0.31
#